data_151802a75c5595633109392823add286
#
_entry.id   151802a75c5595633109392823add286
#
_cell.length_a   1.000
_cell.length_b   1.000
_cell.length_c   1.000
_cell.angle_alpha   90.00
_cell.angle_beta   90.00
_cell.angle_gamma   90.00
#
_symmetry.space_group_name_H-M   'P 1'
#
loop_
_entity.id
_entity.type
_entity.pdbx_description
1 polymer ?
#
loop_
_entity_poly.entity_id
_entity_poly.type
_entity_poly.pdbx_seq_one_letter_code
_entity_poly.pdbx_strand_id
1 'polypeptide(L)'
;MVKRISIGVCLGLVSFCSAVYAGSEMNMQDGMWEITSQVKMQGMTIPPMTFSQCITKDNAVPQNNSPGQDDCKVSDMKTTGSTVSWSVVCGEQAGNMKGKGKITYHGDRFEGEMTSEHMGMAMVTEMSGRRTGPCP
;
A
#
# COMPACT_ATOMS: atom_id res chain seq x y z
N MET A 1 -1.29 -60.38 53.47
CA MET A 1 -0.36 -59.29 53.05
C MET A 1 -0.84 -58.74 51.73
N VAL A 2 -1.47 -57.58 51.70
CA VAL A 2 -2.01 -56.95 50.50
C VAL A 2 -1.05 -55.84 50.10
N LYS A 3 -0.36 -56.06 49.02
CA LYS A 3 0.59 -55.11 48.44
C LYS A 3 -0.17 -54.07 47.67
N ARG A 4 -0.29 -52.84 48.16
CA ARG A 4 -0.93 -51.71 47.44
C ARG A 4 0.01 -51.18 46.36
N ILE A 5 -0.41 -51.38 45.17
CA ILE A 5 0.25 -50.80 44.00
C ILE A 5 -0.38 -49.44 43.79
N SER A 6 0.39 -48.38 44.04
CA SER A 6 -0.01 -47.00 43.67
C SER A 6 0.31 -46.74 42.19
N ILE A 7 -0.74 -46.60 41.39
CA ILE A 7 -0.62 -46.20 40.00
C ILE A 7 -0.58 -44.67 40.00
N GLY A 8 0.61 -44.11 39.75
CA GLY A 8 0.81 -42.70 39.52
C GLY A 8 0.30 -42.32 38.13
N VAL A 9 -0.78 -41.55 38.10
CA VAL A 9 -1.26 -40.93 36.85
C VAL A 9 -0.41 -39.71 36.56
N CYS A 10 0.52 -39.83 35.61
CA CYS A 10 1.18 -38.69 35.02
C CYS A 10 0.22 -38.00 34.08
N LEU A 11 -0.41 -36.90 34.53
CA LEU A 11 -1.10 -35.95 33.62
C LEU A 11 -0.04 -35.19 32.84
N GLY A 12 0.22 -35.61 31.60
CA GLY A 12 1.00 -34.86 30.64
C GLY A 12 0.21 -33.63 30.17
N LEU A 13 0.58 -32.47 30.66
CA LEU A 13 0.14 -31.17 30.10
C LEU A 13 0.76 -31.02 28.71
N VAL A 14 -0.02 -31.35 27.67
CA VAL A 14 0.32 -31.01 26.31
C VAL A 14 0.07 -29.51 26.16
N SER A 15 1.13 -28.73 26.31
CA SER A 15 1.11 -27.30 25.99
C SER A 15 1.01 -27.14 24.48
N PHE A 16 -0.22 -26.89 23.98
CA PHE A 16 -0.45 -26.50 22.62
C PHE A 16 0.13 -25.08 22.43
N CYS A 17 1.36 -25.00 21.95
CA CYS A 17 1.92 -23.77 21.42
C CYS A 17 1.16 -23.45 20.13
N SER A 18 0.10 -22.68 20.23
CA SER A 18 -0.54 -22.06 19.08
C SER A 18 0.47 -21.05 18.50
N ALA A 19 1.14 -21.45 17.43
CA ALA A 19 1.92 -20.49 16.64
C ALA A 19 0.92 -19.49 16.06
N VAL A 20 0.83 -18.32 16.68
CA VAL A 20 0.13 -17.19 16.12
C VAL A 20 0.95 -16.75 14.92
N TYR A 21 0.54 -17.15 13.74
CA TYR A 21 1.05 -16.58 12.51
C TYR A 21 0.52 -15.14 12.45
N ALA A 22 1.30 -14.21 12.98
CA ALA A 22 1.11 -12.81 12.74
C ALA A 22 1.47 -12.58 11.26
N GLY A 23 0.47 -12.58 10.37
CA GLY A 23 0.63 -12.04 9.03
C GLY A 23 1.19 -10.64 9.19
N SER A 24 2.23 -10.26 8.43
CA SER A 24 2.80 -8.92 8.48
C SER A 24 1.73 -7.92 8.04
N GLU A 25 1.12 -7.22 9.00
CA GLU A 25 0.20 -6.13 8.71
C GLU A 25 0.97 -4.98 8.04
N MET A 26 0.28 -4.31 7.12
CA MET A 26 0.80 -3.09 6.50
C MET A 26 1.12 -2.06 7.58
N ASN A 27 2.36 -1.60 7.63
CA ASN A 27 2.81 -0.56 8.56
C ASN A 27 2.35 0.82 8.07
N MET A 28 1.07 1.07 8.18
CA MET A 28 0.40 2.28 7.72
C MET A 28 -0.63 2.72 8.76
N GLN A 29 -0.75 4.00 8.97
CA GLN A 29 -1.77 4.61 9.81
C GLN A 29 -2.85 5.26 8.93
N ASP A 30 -4.10 4.89 9.15
CA ASP A 30 -5.23 5.55 8.51
C ASP A 30 -5.28 7.03 8.92
N GLY A 31 -5.63 7.90 7.98
CA GLY A 31 -5.73 9.32 8.26
C GLY A 31 -5.62 10.21 7.03
N MET A 32 -5.52 11.51 7.29
CA MET A 32 -5.19 12.50 6.28
C MET A 32 -3.71 12.46 5.99
N TRP A 33 -3.38 12.43 4.73
CA TRP A 33 -2.03 12.40 4.22
C TRP A 33 -1.77 13.58 3.30
N GLU A 34 -0.68 14.25 3.50
CA GLU A 34 -0.14 15.23 2.57
C GLU A 34 0.80 14.50 1.62
N ILE A 35 0.47 14.55 0.34
CA ILE A 35 1.14 13.79 -0.70
C ILE A 35 1.83 14.76 -1.66
N THR A 36 3.11 14.54 -1.89
CA THR A 36 3.88 15.26 -2.89
C THR A 36 4.20 14.33 -4.04
N SER A 37 3.88 14.75 -5.24
CA SER A 37 4.19 14.03 -6.48
C SER A 37 5.01 14.89 -7.43
N GLN A 38 6.01 14.30 -8.05
CA GLN A 38 6.88 14.93 -9.02
C GLN A 38 7.00 14.08 -10.28
N VAL A 39 6.64 14.66 -11.41
CA VAL A 39 6.70 13.97 -12.69
C VAL A 39 8.01 14.28 -13.41
N LYS A 40 8.67 13.25 -13.88
CA LYS A 40 9.89 13.31 -14.69
C LYS A 40 9.62 12.71 -16.09
N MET A 41 9.93 13.45 -17.10
CA MET A 41 9.84 13.02 -18.49
C MET A 41 11.17 13.33 -19.18
N GLN A 42 11.62 12.52 -20.11
CA GLN A 42 12.81 12.67 -20.97
C GLN A 42 13.58 14.00 -20.84
N GLY A 43 14.39 14.15 -19.76
CA GLY A 43 15.18 15.35 -19.52
C GLY A 43 14.44 16.56 -18.96
N MET A 44 13.12 16.48 -18.76
CA MET A 44 12.31 17.51 -18.11
C MET A 44 11.79 17.02 -16.77
N THR A 45 11.88 17.87 -15.75
CA THR A 45 11.30 17.67 -14.44
C THR A 45 10.19 18.70 -14.24
N ILE A 46 8.96 18.22 -14.02
CA ILE A 46 7.83 19.11 -13.71
C ILE A 46 7.93 19.49 -12.23
N PRO A 47 7.62 20.74 -11.86
CA PRO A 47 7.58 21.13 -10.45
C PRO A 47 6.69 20.20 -9.62
N PRO A 48 7.07 19.86 -8.39
CA PRO A 48 6.29 18.98 -7.54
C PRO A 48 4.93 19.61 -7.20
N MET A 49 3.92 18.75 -7.14
CA MET A 49 2.58 19.11 -6.68
C MET A 49 2.31 18.46 -5.34
N THR A 50 1.64 19.18 -4.46
CA THR A 50 1.25 18.69 -3.14
C THR A 50 -0.26 18.77 -2.99
N PHE A 51 -0.86 17.69 -2.50
CA PHE A 51 -2.30 17.59 -2.22
C PHE A 51 -2.55 16.77 -0.97
N SER A 52 -3.75 16.87 -0.41
CA SER A 52 -4.15 16.10 0.78
C SER A 52 -5.24 15.10 0.43
N GLN A 53 -5.16 13.91 1.01
CA GLN A 53 -6.12 12.83 0.80
C GLN A 53 -6.28 12.02 2.08
N CYS A 54 -7.52 11.60 2.36
CA CYS A 54 -7.78 10.58 3.37
C CYS A 54 -7.36 9.22 2.80
N ILE A 55 -6.40 8.57 3.43
CA ILE A 55 -5.92 7.24 3.04
C ILE A 55 -6.17 6.27 4.19
N THR A 56 -6.73 5.12 3.85
CA THR A 56 -6.98 4.00 4.76
C THR A 56 -6.33 2.73 4.22
N LYS A 57 -6.20 1.71 5.06
CA LYS A 57 -5.69 0.40 4.63
C LYS A 57 -6.50 -0.23 3.50
N ASP A 58 -7.81 0.05 3.46
CA ASP A 58 -8.70 -0.44 2.40
C ASP A 58 -8.57 0.37 1.10
N ASN A 59 -8.04 1.59 1.17
CA ASN A 59 -7.81 2.48 0.05
C ASN A 59 -6.42 3.09 0.14
N ALA A 60 -5.41 2.24 -0.02
CA ALA A 60 -4.01 2.57 0.22
C ALA A 60 -3.28 3.13 -1.02
N VAL A 61 -3.96 3.29 -2.15
CA VAL A 61 -3.38 3.88 -3.36
C VAL A 61 -3.71 5.37 -3.41
N PRO A 62 -2.71 6.26 -3.41
CA PRO A 62 -2.94 7.67 -3.60
C PRO A 62 -3.59 7.96 -4.95
N GLN A 63 -4.67 8.70 -4.94
CA GLN A 63 -5.39 9.12 -6.13
C GLN A 63 -5.45 10.64 -6.16
N ASN A 64 -4.91 11.20 -7.19
CA ASN A 64 -5.05 12.62 -7.42
C ASN A 64 -6.35 12.85 -8.23
N ASN A 65 -7.21 13.73 -7.75
CA ASN A 65 -8.47 14.07 -8.40
C ASN A 65 -8.28 15.05 -9.57
N SER A 66 -7.40 14.71 -10.50
CA SER A 66 -7.22 15.50 -11.71
C SER A 66 -8.38 15.30 -12.70
N PRO A 67 -8.74 16.30 -13.48
CA PRO A 67 -9.73 16.14 -14.55
C PRO A 67 -9.35 14.99 -15.51
N GLY A 68 -10.31 14.09 -15.79
CA GLY A 68 -10.10 12.92 -16.64
C GLY A 68 -9.71 11.64 -15.90
N GLN A 69 -9.49 11.68 -14.60
CA GLN A 69 -9.18 10.48 -13.80
C GLN A 69 -10.37 9.53 -13.63
N ASP A 70 -11.59 9.99 -13.80
CA ASP A 70 -12.79 9.13 -13.77
C ASP A 70 -12.77 8.07 -14.88
N ASP A 71 -11.95 8.27 -15.92
CA ASP A 71 -11.72 7.35 -17.02
C ASP A 71 -10.58 6.35 -16.75
N CYS A 72 -10.00 6.37 -15.56
CA CYS A 72 -8.91 5.50 -15.16
C CYS A 72 -9.42 4.36 -14.28
N LYS A 73 -8.91 3.15 -14.53
CA LYS A 73 -9.18 1.96 -13.71
C LYS A 73 -7.89 1.45 -13.10
N VAL A 74 -7.93 1.27 -11.79
CA VAL A 74 -6.86 0.59 -11.02
C VAL A 74 -7.16 -0.90 -11.00
N SER A 75 -6.17 -1.72 -11.30
CA SER A 75 -6.24 -3.17 -11.32
C SER A 75 -4.95 -3.80 -10.79
N ASP A 76 -4.94 -5.13 -10.69
CA ASP A 76 -3.76 -5.92 -10.26
C ASP A 76 -3.15 -5.41 -8.95
N MET A 77 -4.00 -5.00 -8.02
CA MET A 77 -3.55 -4.51 -6.71
C MET A 77 -2.99 -5.66 -5.88
N LYS A 78 -1.73 -5.52 -5.46
CA LYS A 78 -1.05 -6.48 -4.58
C LYS A 78 -0.47 -5.76 -3.39
N THR A 79 -0.64 -6.36 -2.22
CA THR A 79 -0.02 -5.91 -0.97
C THR A 79 0.94 -6.98 -0.50
N THR A 80 2.21 -6.61 -0.33
CA THR A 80 3.25 -7.48 0.22
C THR A 80 3.93 -6.75 1.36
N GLY A 81 3.65 -7.15 2.60
CA GLY A 81 4.07 -6.41 3.78
C GLY A 81 3.50 -4.99 3.76
N SER A 82 4.36 -3.99 3.78
CA SER A 82 3.98 -2.58 3.73
C SER A 82 4.08 -1.97 2.31
N THR A 83 4.27 -2.80 1.30
CA THR A 83 4.36 -2.37 -0.09
C THR A 83 3.07 -2.68 -0.83
N VAL A 84 2.50 -1.68 -1.49
CA VAL A 84 1.33 -1.80 -2.35
C VAL A 84 1.75 -1.53 -3.79
N SER A 85 1.40 -2.41 -4.70
CA SER A 85 1.61 -2.25 -6.14
C SER A 85 0.29 -2.37 -6.89
N TRP A 86 0.16 -1.66 -8.00
CA TRP A 86 -1.04 -1.65 -8.81
C TRP A 86 -0.72 -1.35 -10.27
N SER A 87 -1.67 -1.63 -11.13
CA SER A 87 -1.69 -1.18 -12.53
C SER A 87 -2.82 -0.16 -12.72
N VAL A 88 -2.64 0.78 -13.62
CA VAL A 88 -3.66 1.74 -14.00
C VAL A 88 -3.79 1.78 -15.52
N VAL A 89 -5.02 1.82 -16.00
CA VAL A 89 -5.35 1.98 -17.41
C VAL A 89 -6.39 3.07 -17.52
N CYS A 90 -6.10 4.08 -18.32
CA CYS A 90 -7.00 5.20 -18.59
C CYS A 90 -7.49 5.15 -20.03
N GLY A 91 -8.73 5.61 -20.26
CA GLY A 91 -9.32 5.70 -21.57
C GLY A 91 -8.95 7.00 -22.33
N GLU A 92 -9.73 7.32 -23.35
CA GLU A 92 -9.45 8.44 -24.27
C GLU A 92 -9.41 9.81 -23.58
N GLN A 93 -10.25 10.04 -22.55
CA GLN A 93 -10.31 11.33 -21.85
C GLN A 93 -9.01 11.62 -21.09
N ALA A 94 -8.30 10.59 -20.67
CA ALA A 94 -6.99 10.70 -20.03
C ALA A 94 -5.84 10.28 -20.97
N GLY A 95 -6.07 10.32 -22.28
CA GLY A 95 -5.06 10.09 -23.30
C GLY A 95 -4.58 8.65 -23.41
N ASN A 96 -5.41 7.66 -23.11
CA ASN A 96 -5.06 6.24 -23.19
C ASN A 96 -3.77 5.88 -22.41
N MET A 97 -3.59 6.47 -21.24
CA MET A 97 -2.43 6.24 -20.39
C MET A 97 -2.46 4.85 -19.77
N LYS A 98 -1.32 4.20 -19.72
CA LYS A 98 -1.10 2.95 -18.98
C LYS A 98 0.07 3.14 -18.02
N GLY A 99 -0.06 2.57 -16.82
CA GLY A 99 1.00 2.70 -15.85
C GLY A 99 0.99 1.60 -14.80
N LYS A 100 2.07 1.57 -14.05
CA LYS A 100 2.25 0.72 -12.86
C LYS A 100 2.81 1.56 -11.74
N GLY A 101 2.24 1.40 -10.56
CA GLY A 101 2.69 2.09 -9.37
C GLY A 101 3.10 1.12 -8.27
N LYS A 102 3.96 1.62 -7.41
CA LYS A 102 4.42 0.91 -6.22
C LYS A 102 4.77 1.93 -5.15
N ILE A 103 4.21 1.75 -3.96
CA ILE A 103 4.52 2.55 -2.78
C ILE A 103 4.82 1.65 -1.59
N THR A 104 5.66 2.13 -0.69
CA THR A 104 5.99 1.45 0.56
C THR A 104 5.68 2.38 1.73
N TYR A 105 4.87 1.90 2.66
CA TYR A 105 4.51 2.61 3.89
C TYR A 105 5.51 2.34 5.01
N HIS A 106 5.79 3.38 5.78
CA HIS A 106 6.69 3.37 6.94
C HIS A 106 6.00 4.06 8.14
N GLY A 107 4.84 3.56 8.55
CA GLY A 107 4.06 4.15 9.63
C GLY A 107 3.30 5.40 9.20
N ASP A 108 3.84 6.57 9.51
CA ASP A 108 3.29 7.89 9.19
C ASP A 108 3.86 8.52 7.90
N ARG A 109 4.61 7.74 7.13
CA ARG A 109 5.25 8.15 5.87
C ARG A 109 5.12 7.07 4.82
N PHE A 110 5.17 7.48 3.56
CA PHE A 110 5.37 6.58 2.44
C PHE A 110 6.25 7.20 1.36
N GLU A 111 6.83 6.36 0.56
CA GLU A 111 7.55 6.71 -0.66
C GLU A 111 7.25 5.69 -1.75
N GLY A 112 7.34 6.11 -2.97
CA GLY A 112 7.15 5.24 -4.11
C GLY A 112 7.23 5.94 -5.44
N GLU A 113 6.94 5.20 -6.48
CA GLU A 113 6.95 5.71 -7.84
C GLU A 113 5.86 5.06 -8.68
N MET A 114 5.44 5.76 -9.69
CA MET A 114 4.59 5.26 -10.76
C MET A 114 5.27 5.50 -12.10
N THR A 115 5.41 4.44 -12.87
CA THR A 115 5.83 4.55 -14.28
C THR A 115 4.59 4.52 -15.15
N SER A 116 4.49 5.44 -16.07
CA SER A 116 3.38 5.48 -17.02
C SER A 116 3.88 5.75 -18.44
N GLU A 117 3.08 5.32 -19.38
CA GLU A 117 3.31 5.55 -20.80
C GLU A 117 2.09 6.25 -21.39
N HIS A 118 2.34 7.37 -22.05
CA HIS A 118 1.33 8.17 -22.70
C HIS A 118 1.83 8.55 -24.10
N MET A 119 1.10 8.18 -25.13
CA MET A 119 1.45 8.45 -26.54
C MET A 119 2.90 8.02 -26.89
N GLY A 120 3.35 6.87 -26.39
CA GLY A 120 4.70 6.36 -26.61
C GLY A 120 5.81 7.03 -25.78
N MET A 121 5.46 7.99 -24.93
CA MET A 121 6.40 8.65 -24.02
C MET A 121 6.31 8.05 -22.63
N ALA A 122 7.45 7.64 -22.10
CA ALA A 122 7.56 7.15 -20.73
C ALA A 122 7.68 8.31 -19.74
N MET A 123 6.92 8.23 -18.66
CA MET A 123 6.96 9.17 -17.53
C MET A 123 7.19 8.42 -16.25
N VAL A 124 7.95 9.02 -15.34
CA VAL A 124 8.13 8.52 -13.97
C VAL A 124 7.57 9.57 -13.02
N THR A 125 6.66 9.15 -12.15
CA THR A 125 6.13 9.98 -11.08
C THR A 125 6.67 9.48 -9.75
N GLU A 126 7.49 10.27 -9.10
CA GLU A 126 7.93 10.02 -7.74
C GLU A 126 6.89 10.55 -6.76
N MET A 127 6.54 9.77 -5.77
CA MET A 127 5.55 10.11 -4.75
C MET A 127 6.12 9.94 -3.36
N SER A 128 5.80 10.86 -2.50
CA SER A 128 6.04 10.75 -1.06
C SER A 128 4.85 11.29 -0.29
N GLY A 129 4.62 10.78 0.89
CA GLY A 129 3.53 11.23 1.73
C GLY A 129 3.87 11.21 3.19
N ARG A 130 3.19 12.05 3.95
CA ARG A 130 3.21 12.06 5.41
C ARG A 130 1.80 12.21 5.96
N ARG A 131 1.52 11.49 7.02
CA ARG A 131 0.26 11.62 7.74
C ARG A 131 0.22 12.94 8.51
N THR A 132 -0.87 13.66 8.40
CA THR A 132 -1.06 14.96 9.05
C THR A 132 -2.09 14.93 10.18
N GLY A 133 -2.96 13.93 10.20
CA GLY A 133 -4.00 13.82 11.21
C GLY A 133 -5.03 12.74 10.88
N PRO A 134 -6.15 12.68 11.63
CA PRO A 134 -7.25 11.78 11.32
C PRO A 134 -8.01 12.23 10.06
N CYS A 135 -8.71 11.29 9.41
CA CYS A 135 -9.68 11.63 8.37
C CYS A 135 -10.86 12.43 8.94
N PRO A 136 -11.41 13.38 8.18
CA PRO A 136 -12.61 14.11 8.59
C PRO A 136 -13.85 13.22 8.72
#